data_1905d031c63d037607619804f9680260
#
_entry.id   1905d031c63d037607619804f9680260
#
_cell.length_a   1.000
_cell.length_b   1.000
_cell.length_c   1.000
_cell.angle_alpha   90.00
_cell.angle_beta   90.00
_cell.angle_gamma   90.00
#
_symmetry.space_group_name_H-M   'P 1'
#
loop_
_entity.id
_entity.type
_entity.pdbx_description
1 polymer ?
#
loop_
_entity_poly.entity_id
_entity_poly.type
_entity_poly.pdbx_seq_one_letter_code
_entity_poly.pdbx_strand_id
1 'polypeptide(L)' 'MDPHLTELQDHYGSAYRLSHPEPDTWLAMRRDDHETLKAQTPFELFDLIRHDYAQRPVPRRPR' A
#
# COMPACT_ATOMS: atom_id res chain seq x y z
N MET A 1 -6.31 -17.01 1.53
CA MET A 1 -6.43 -15.55 1.70
C MET A 1 -5.31 -15.03 2.59
N ASP A 2 -4.68 -13.94 2.21
CA ASP A 2 -3.53 -13.41 2.94
C ASP A 2 -4.00 -12.38 3.96
N PRO A 3 -3.88 -12.66 5.28
CA PRO A 3 -4.36 -11.73 6.31
C PRO A 3 -3.60 -10.41 6.32
N HIS A 4 -2.33 -10.42 5.94
CA HIS A 4 -1.55 -9.19 5.88
C HIS A 4 -2.02 -8.28 4.75
N LEU A 5 -2.34 -8.86 3.60
CA LEU A 5 -2.84 -8.07 2.48
C LEU A 5 -4.21 -7.46 2.83
N THR A 6 -5.08 -8.25 3.47
CA THR A 6 -6.38 -7.76 3.91
C THR A 6 -6.24 -6.61 4.88
N GLU A 7 -5.33 -6.74 5.85
CA GLU A 7 -5.09 -5.69 6.83
C GLU A 7 -4.57 -4.41 6.18
N LEU A 8 -3.63 -4.52 5.24
CA LEU A 8 -3.12 -3.38 4.51
C LEU A 8 -4.22 -2.71 3.70
N GLN A 9 -5.08 -3.49 3.07
CA GLN A 9 -6.20 -2.93 2.30
C GLN A 9 -7.20 -2.22 3.19
N ASP A 10 -7.44 -2.71 4.39
CA ASP A 10 -8.32 -2.05 5.35
C ASP A 10 -7.78 -0.69 5.76
N HIS A 11 -6.46 -0.59 5.97
CA HIS A 11 -5.85 0.65 6.42
C HIS A 11 -5.56 1.62 5.27
N TYR A 12 -5.10 1.12 4.13
CA TYR A 12 -4.58 1.96 3.05
C TYR A 12 -5.22 1.71 1.69
N GLY A 13 -6.22 0.84 1.59
CA GLY A 13 -6.82 0.47 0.31
C GLY A 13 -7.48 1.63 -0.41
N SER A 14 -7.91 2.67 0.31
CA SER A 14 -8.50 3.86 -0.31
C SER A 14 -7.45 4.78 -0.93
N ALA A 15 -6.19 4.67 -0.48
CA ALA A 15 -5.09 5.52 -0.94
C ALA A 15 -4.13 4.76 -1.85
N TYR A 16 -4.02 3.46 -1.68
CA TYR A 16 -3.08 2.62 -2.43
C TYR A 16 -3.78 1.39 -2.97
N ARG A 17 -3.38 0.98 -4.17
CA ARG A 17 -3.82 -0.30 -4.71
C ARG A 17 -2.77 -1.34 -4.33
N LEU A 18 -3.16 -2.30 -3.51
CA LEU A 18 -2.25 -3.29 -2.95
C LEU A 18 -2.33 -4.60 -3.73
N SER A 19 -1.19 -5.26 -3.89
CA SER A 19 -1.14 -6.56 -4.54
C SER A 19 0.01 -7.39 -4.00
N HIS A 20 -0.10 -8.70 -4.17
CA HIS A 20 0.89 -9.67 -3.70
C HIS A 20 1.07 -10.72 -4.79
N PRO A 21 1.73 -10.35 -5.92
CA PRO A 21 1.82 -11.25 -7.08
C PRO A 21 2.70 -12.48 -6.85
N GLU A 22 3.69 -12.37 -5.97
CA GLU A 22 4.61 -13.47 -5.65
C GLU A 22 4.83 -13.53 -4.14
N PRO A 23 5.26 -14.69 -3.60
CA PRO A 23 5.43 -14.83 -2.15
C PRO A 23 6.36 -13.81 -1.50
N ASP A 24 7.38 -13.36 -2.22
CA ASP A 24 8.35 -12.40 -1.73
C ASP A 24 8.21 -11.02 -2.38
N THR A 25 7.07 -10.74 -3.00
CA THR A 25 6.84 -9.47 -3.68
C THR A 25 5.52 -8.86 -3.23
N TRP A 26 5.62 -7.71 -2.58
CA TRP A 26 4.46 -6.95 -2.10
C TRP A 26 4.49 -5.58 -2.76
N LEU A 27 3.38 -5.18 -3.37
CA LEU A 27 3.29 -3.94 -4.14
C LEU A 27 2.18 -3.05 -3.60
N ALA A 28 2.45 -1.75 -3.60
CA ALA A 28 1.45 -0.73 -3.28
C ALA A 28 1.58 0.40 -4.29
N MET A 29 0.54 0.58 -5.12
CA MET A 29 0.52 1.64 -6.12
C MET A 29 -0.34 2.79 -5.62
N ARG A 30 0.22 3.98 -5.56
CA ARG A 30 -0.51 5.18 -5.17
C ARG A 30 -1.62 5.46 -6.16
N ARG A 31 -2.80 5.81 -5.65
CA ARG A 31 -3.95 6.07 -6.53
C ARG A 31 -3.94 7.47 -7.14
N ASP A 32 -3.10 8.37 -6.61
CA ASP A 32 -3.02 9.74 -7.13
C ASP A 32 -2.05 9.88 -8.31
N ASP A 33 -0.84 9.33 -8.18
CA ASP A 33 0.18 9.47 -9.23
C ASP A 33 0.66 8.14 -9.81
N HIS A 34 0.10 7.02 -9.34
CA HIS A 34 0.42 5.66 -9.79
C HIS A 34 1.86 5.23 -9.50
N GLU A 35 2.54 5.92 -8.60
CA GLU A 35 3.86 5.51 -8.18
C GLU A 35 3.76 4.23 -7.35
N THR A 36 4.65 3.26 -7.64
CA THR A 36 4.60 1.94 -7.01
C THR A 36 5.70 1.78 -5.97
N LEU A 37 5.29 1.33 -4.79
CA LEU A 37 6.20 0.92 -3.73
C LEU A 37 6.32 -0.60 -3.77
N LYS A 38 7.55 -1.11 -3.63
CA LYS A 38 7.80 -2.55 -3.67
C LYS A 38 8.55 -2.98 -2.43
N ALA A 39 8.14 -4.10 -1.86
CA ALA A 39 8.78 -4.68 -0.67
C ALA A 39 8.79 -6.19 -0.76
N GLN A 40 9.61 -6.83 0.04
CA GLN A 40 9.72 -8.28 0.09
C GLN A 40 8.83 -8.90 1.15
N THR A 41 8.41 -8.12 2.13
CA THR A 41 7.55 -8.57 3.22
C THR A 41 6.42 -7.57 3.43
N PRO A 42 5.28 -8.01 4.01
CA PRO A 42 4.18 -7.09 4.29
C PRO A 42 4.55 -6.05 5.34
N PHE A 43 5.43 -6.39 6.27
CA PHE A 43 5.87 -5.44 7.30
C PHE A 43 6.71 -4.33 6.69
N GLU A 44 7.61 -4.68 5.78
CA GLU A 44 8.41 -3.71 5.06
C GLU A 44 7.54 -2.81 4.19
N LEU A 45 6.54 -3.39 3.51
CA LEU A 45 5.62 -2.61 2.71
C LEU A 45 4.82 -1.64 3.58
N PHE A 46 4.37 -2.09 4.73
CA PHE A 46 3.64 -1.25 5.67
C PHE A 46 4.49 -0.04 6.09
N ASP A 47 5.76 -0.26 6.40
CA ASP A 47 6.66 0.82 6.76
C ASP A 47 6.86 1.81 5.61
N LEU A 48 7.02 1.30 4.40
CA LEU A 48 7.17 2.14 3.21
C LEU A 48 5.93 3.00 2.98
N ILE A 49 4.76 2.40 3.12
CA ILE A 49 3.49 3.11 2.95
C ILE A 49 3.35 4.19 4.03
N ARG A 50 3.61 3.85 5.27
CA ARG A 50 3.50 4.81 6.38
C ARG A 50 4.40 6.01 6.14
N HIS A 51 5.64 5.75 5.76
CA HIS A 51 6.61 6.81 5.51
C HIS A 51 6.18 7.68 4.33
N ASP A 52 5.79 7.06 3.23
CA ASP A 52 5.36 7.77 2.04
C ASP A 52 4.10 8.60 2.30
N TYR A 53 3.12 8.01 2.97
CA TYR A 53 1.86 8.69 3.28
C TYR A 53 2.09 9.87 4.22
N ALA A 54 3.01 9.73 5.18
CA ALA A 54 3.30 10.81 6.11
C ALA A 54 3.92 12.02 5.41
N GLN A 55 4.74 11.79 4.38
CA GLN A 55 5.39 12.86 3.62
C GLN A 55 4.50 13.39 2.51
N ARG A 56 3.73 12.52 1.85
CA ARG A 56 2.88 12.89 0.72
C ARG A 56 1.53 12.17 0.83
N PRO A 57 0.62 12.64 1.70
CA PRO A 57 -0.67 11.97 1.85
C PRO A 57 -1.44 11.93 0.53
N VAL A 58 -2.04 10.78 0.24
CA VAL A 58 -2.89 10.63 -0.94
C VAL A 58 -4.23 11.30 -0.64
N PRO A 59 -4.66 12.26 -1.45
CA PRO A 59 -5.94 12.93 -1.22
C PRO A 59 -7.09 11.94 -1.33
N ARG A 60 -7.98 11.97 -0.34
CA ARG A 60 -9.22 11.20 -0.38
C ARG A 60 -10.32 12.10 -0.89
N ARG A 61 -11.05 11.62 -1.89
CA ARG A 61 -12.15 12.39 -2.42
C ARG A 61 -13.30 12.38 -1.42
N PRO A 62 -13.80 13.55 -1.02
CA PRO A 62 -15.01 13.60 -0.21
C PRO A 62 -16.20 13.13 -1.01
N ARG A 63 -17.17 12.64 -0.31
CA ARG A 63 -18.40 12.16 -0.95
C ARG A 63 -19.56 13.06 -0.64
#